data_1c27c304304c0b26dff398ad5e9ac91a
#
_entry.id   1c27c304304c0b26dff398ad5e9ac91a
#
_cell.length_a   1.000
_cell.length_b   1.000
_cell.length_c   1.000
_cell.angle_alpha   90.00
_cell.angle_beta   90.00
_cell.angle_gamma   90.00
#
_symmetry.space_group_name_H-M   'P 1'
#
loop_
_entity.id
_entity.type
_entity.pdbx_description
1 polymer ?
#
loop_
_entity_poly.entity_id
_entity_poly.type
_entity_poly.pdbx_seq_one_letter_code
_entity_poly.pdbx_strand_id
1 'polypeptide(L)'
;MFDDKFMQLLQAGGPEVQAEFFLRFLEDLRATRHGIVTAASNSDWQGINHNSHILLSLAGTIGATTVYDMAKHLNTQSTLQIGTMNATLPYPLELVRETDALIQKIVTYSESHFAKRAPK
;
A
#
# COMPACT_ATOMS: atom_id res chain seq x y z
N MET A 1 15.37 -1.73 3.68
CA MET A 1 14.16 -1.33 2.95
C MET A 1 12.90 -1.72 3.69
N PHE A 2 12.80 -2.98 4.06
CA PHE A 2 11.67 -3.49 4.85
C PHE A 2 12.10 -3.67 6.30
N ASP A 3 11.11 -3.73 7.21
CA ASP A 3 11.35 -3.96 8.62
C ASP A 3 12.08 -5.29 8.83
N ASP A 4 13.13 -5.29 9.65
CA ASP A 4 13.95 -6.48 9.92
C ASP A 4 13.16 -7.61 10.56
N LYS A 5 12.27 -7.30 11.50
CA LYS A 5 11.42 -8.31 12.13
C LYS A 5 10.51 -8.98 11.13
N PHE A 6 9.93 -8.19 10.24
CA PHE A 6 9.08 -8.67 9.17
C PHE A 6 9.87 -9.62 8.25
N MET A 7 11.07 -9.20 7.84
CA MET A 7 11.92 -10.01 6.97
C MET A 7 12.33 -11.33 7.62
N GLN A 8 12.65 -11.31 8.91
CA GLN A 8 13.00 -12.53 9.64
C GLN A 8 11.83 -13.52 9.69
N LEU A 9 10.62 -13.03 9.97
CA LEU A 9 9.43 -13.89 10.00
C LEU A 9 9.15 -14.48 8.62
N LEU A 10 9.32 -13.68 7.59
CA LEU A 10 9.07 -14.10 6.23
C LEU A 10 10.09 -15.15 5.77
N GLN A 11 11.37 -14.96 6.12
CA GLN A 11 12.44 -15.89 5.80
C GLN A 11 12.23 -17.27 6.43
N ALA A 12 11.61 -17.31 7.62
CA ALA A 12 11.33 -18.56 8.29
C ALA A 12 10.38 -19.46 7.50
N GLY A 13 9.53 -18.89 6.63
CA GLY A 13 8.61 -19.66 5.80
C GLY A 13 9.20 -20.24 4.54
N GLY A 14 10.42 -19.85 4.17
CA GLY A 14 11.11 -20.32 2.98
C GLY A 14 10.79 -19.51 1.72
N PRO A 15 11.53 -19.78 0.61
CA PRO A 15 11.42 -18.96 -0.61
C PRO A 15 10.04 -18.96 -1.26
N GLU A 16 9.35 -20.10 -1.25
CA GLU A 16 8.03 -20.20 -1.87
C GLU A 16 6.99 -19.36 -1.13
N VAL A 17 7.04 -19.40 0.20
CA VAL A 17 6.14 -18.58 1.03
C VAL A 17 6.43 -17.11 0.82
N GLN A 18 7.71 -16.74 0.74
CA GLN A 18 8.11 -15.35 0.49
C GLN A 18 7.60 -14.85 -0.85
N ALA A 19 7.78 -15.64 -1.90
CA ALA A 19 7.34 -15.27 -3.25
C ALA A 19 5.83 -15.10 -3.31
N GLU A 20 5.08 -16.00 -2.72
CA GLU A 20 3.62 -15.92 -2.67
C GLU A 20 3.15 -14.71 -1.86
N PHE A 21 3.80 -14.44 -0.73
CA PHE A 21 3.47 -13.28 0.08
C PHE A 21 3.60 -11.99 -0.74
N PHE A 22 4.74 -11.81 -1.40
CA PHE A 22 4.99 -10.58 -2.16
C PHE A 22 4.04 -10.45 -3.36
N LEU A 23 3.68 -11.55 -4.00
CA LEU A 23 2.71 -11.52 -5.08
C LEU A 23 1.35 -11.02 -4.60
N ARG A 24 0.83 -11.59 -3.51
CA ARG A 24 -0.43 -11.17 -2.92
C ARG A 24 -0.38 -9.75 -2.39
N PHE A 25 0.75 -9.39 -1.77
CA PHE A 25 0.93 -8.05 -1.24
C PHE A 25 0.88 -7.01 -2.36
N LEU A 26 1.52 -7.30 -3.49
CA LEU A 26 1.46 -6.42 -4.65
C LEU A 26 0.04 -6.29 -5.21
N GLU A 27 -0.69 -7.38 -5.29
CA GLU A 27 -2.08 -7.35 -5.75
C GLU A 27 -2.92 -6.43 -4.86
N ASP A 28 -2.80 -6.59 -3.54
CA ASP A 28 -3.55 -5.79 -2.57
C ASP A 28 -3.14 -4.32 -2.63
N LEU A 29 -1.84 -4.06 -2.75
CA LEU A 29 -1.32 -2.69 -2.80
C LEU A 29 -1.80 -1.97 -4.06
N ARG A 30 -1.78 -2.65 -5.21
CA ARG A 30 -2.27 -2.10 -6.47
C ARG A 30 -3.78 -1.85 -6.44
N ALA A 31 -4.54 -2.78 -5.88
CA ALA A 31 -5.98 -2.63 -5.75
C ALA A 31 -6.34 -1.46 -4.84
N THR A 32 -5.61 -1.30 -3.73
CA THR A 32 -5.83 -0.22 -2.78
C THR A 32 -5.46 1.14 -3.39
N ARG A 33 -4.34 1.19 -4.11
CA ARG A 33 -3.95 2.40 -4.84
C ARG A 33 -5.03 2.81 -5.85
N HIS A 34 -5.53 1.85 -6.61
CA HIS A 34 -6.61 2.09 -7.58
C HIS A 34 -7.87 2.59 -6.87
N GLY A 35 -8.19 2.01 -5.71
CA GLY A 35 -9.35 2.44 -4.92
C GLY A 35 -9.23 3.89 -4.45
N ILE A 36 -8.04 4.31 -4.03
CA ILE A 36 -7.79 5.70 -3.61
C ILE A 36 -7.96 6.65 -4.80
N VAL A 37 -7.38 6.32 -5.95
CA VAL A 37 -7.48 7.16 -7.16
C VAL A 37 -8.94 7.28 -7.60
N THR A 38 -9.67 6.18 -7.64
CA THR A 38 -11.07 6.15 -8.04
C THR A 38 -11.93 6.98 -7.07
N ALA A 39 -11.74 6.77 -5.76
CA ALA A 39 -12.49 7.52 -4.76
C ALA A 39 -12.20 9.02 -4.82
N ALA A 40 -10.93 9.38 -5.02
CA ALA A 40 -10.54 10.78 -5.17
C ALA A 40 -11.19 11.41 -6.39
N SER A 41 -11.21 10.68 -7.52
CA SER A 41 -11.80 11.17 -8.78
C SER A 41 -13.32 11.37 -8.65
N ASN A 42 -13.96 10.64 -7.77
CA ASN A 42 -15.41 10.71 -7.55
C ASN A 42 -15.80 11.51 -6.32
N SER A 43 -14.84 12.20 -5.70
CA SER A 43 -15.04 12.95 -4.45
C SER A 43 -15.73 12.10 -3.37
N ASP A 44 -15.29 10.86 -3.26
CA ASP A 44 -15.87 9.85 -2.37
C ASP A 44 -15.03 9.73 -1.10
N TRP A 45 -15.39 10.52 -0.07
CA TRP A 45 -14.65 10.50 1.20
C TRP A 45 -14.73 9.15 1.92
N GLN A 46 -15.85 8.43 1.80
CA GLN A 46 -15.96 7.10 2.42
C GLN A 46 -15.02 6.11 1.75
N GLY A 47 -14.93 6.17 0.42
CA GLY A 47 -13.97 5.34 -0.33
C GLY A 47 -12.54 5.66 0.03
N ILE A 48 -12.20 6.93 0.19
CA ILE A 48 -10.88 7.36 0.65
C ILE A 48 -10.60 6.82 2.06
N ASN A 49 -11.57 6.93 2.95
CA ASN A 49 -11.41 6.44 4.33
C ASN A 49 -11.14 4.94 4.34
N HIS A 50 -11.93 4.18 3.62
CA HIS A 50 -11.81 2.72 3.53
C HIS A 50 -10.45 2.31 2.97
N ASN A 51 -10.07 2.88 1.83
CA ASN A 51 -8.82 2.50 1.14
C ASN A 51 -7.57 3.00 1.86
N SER A 52 -7.62 4.18 2.46
CA SER A 52 -6.48 4.68 3.23
C SER A 52 -6.22 3.82 4.48
N HIS A 53 -7.27 3.29 5.10
CA HIS A 53 -7.12 2.37 6.22
C HIS A 53 -6.43 1.07 5.79
N ILE A 54 -6.84 0.51 4.66
CA ILE A 54 -6.20 -0.69 4.12
C ILE A 54 -4.73 -0.38 3.79
N LEU A 55 -4.47 0.76 3.15
CA LEU A 55 -3.11 1.12 2.75
C LEU A 55 -2.19 1.28 3.96
N LEU A 56 -2.65 1.93 5.03
CA LEU A 56 -1.80 2.07 6.20
C LEU A 56 -1.51 0.71 6.86
N SER A 57 -2.45 -0.22 6.81
CA SER A 57 -2.23 -1.57 7.33
C SER A 57 -1.19 -2.32 6.51
N LEU A 58 -1.27 -2.22 5.18
CA LEU A 58 -0.28 -2.84 4.29
C LEU A 58 1.11 -2.23 4.51
N ALA A 59 1.20 -0.91 4.54
CA ALA A 59 2.47 -0.21 4.73
C ALA A 59 3.08 -0.53 6.10
N GLY A 60 2.25 -0.60 7.13
CA GLY A 60 2.70 -0.96 8.47
C GLY A 60 3.27 -2.37 8.55
N THR A 61 2.69 -3.31 7.81
CA THR A 61 3.14 -4.70 7.79
C THR A 61 4.60 -4.82 7.33
N ILE A 62 5.00 -4.05 6.33
CA ILE A 62 6.36 -4.14 5.78
C ILE A 62 7.29 -3.02 6.26
N GLY A 63 6.81 -2.17 7.14
CA GLY A 63 7.62 -1.08 7.68
C GLY A 63 7.84 0.08 6.72
N ALA A 64 6.94 0.29 5.76
CA ALA A 64 7.02 1.41 4.82
C ALA A 64 6.48 2.69 5.49
N THR A 65 7.31 3.31 6.31
CA THR A 65 6.90 4.41 7.20
C THR A 65 6.36 5.64 6.46
N THR A 66 6.95 6.01 5.33
CA THR A 66 6.49 7.17 4.57
C THR A 66 5.05 6.99 4.09
N VAL A 67 4.78 5.85 3.45
CA VAL A 67 3.42 5.54 2.98
C VAL A 67 2.47 5.39 4.15
N TYR A 68 2.92 4.74 5.22
CA TYR A 68 2.11 4.58 6.43
C TYR A 68 1.66 5.93 7.00
N ASP A 69 2.60 6.85 7.19
CA ASP A 69 2.30 8.16 7.77
C ASP A 69 1.36 8.98 6.87
N MET A 70 1.59 8.95 5.57
CA MET A 70 0.75 9.67 4.61
C MET A 70 -0.67 9.07 4.55
N ALA A 71 -0.77 7.74 4.54
CA ALA A 71 -2.06 7.06 4.52
C ALA A 71 -2.83 7.32 5.82
N LYS A 72 -2.13 7.33 6.95
CA LYS A 72 -2.74 7.63 8.25
C LYS A 72 -3.30 9.06 8.27
N HIS A 73 -2.54 10.01 7.74
CA HIS A 73 -2.97 11.40 7.64
C HIS A 73 -4.23 11.52 6.79
N LEU A 74 -4.24 10.89 5.63
CA LEU A 74 -5.38 10.89 4.73
C LEU A 74 -6.60 10.21 5.38
N ASN A 75 -6.38 9.12 6.09
CA ASN A 75 -7.44 8.43 6.81
C ASN A 75 -8.07 9.34 7.87
N THR A 76 -7.26 10.05 8.63
CA THR A 76 -7.73 11.00 9.63
C THR A 76 -8.54 12.13 8.99
N GLN A 77 -8.03 12.72 7.90
CA GLN A 77 -8.72 13.77 7.18
C GLN A 77 -10.08 13.30 6.65
N SER A 78 -10.11 12.10 6.05
CA SER A 78 -11.35 11.58 5.49
C SER A 78 -12.38 11.28 6.58
N THR A 79 -11.95 10.81 7.74
CA THR A 79 -12.86 10.60 8.88
C THR A 79 -13.55 11.89 9.29
N LEU A 80 -12.80 12.99 9.30
CA LEU A 80 -13.34 14.30 9.67
C LEU A 80 -14.31 14.86 8.61
N GLN A 81 -14.14 14.47 7.36
CA GLN A 81 -14.92 15.02 6.25
C GLN A 81 -16.14 14.19 5.87
N ILE A 82 -16.25 12.96 6.35
CA ILE A 82 -17.42 12.12 6.08
C ILE A 82 -18.67 12.80 6.63
N GLY A 83 -19.68 12.94 5.77
CA GLY A 83 -20.91 13.61 6.15
C GLY A 83 -20.93 15.11 5.91
N THR A 84 -19.81 15.71 5.51
CA THR A 84 -19.74 17.14 5.19
C THR A 84 -20.14 17.34 3.72
N MET A 85 -21.26 17.98 3.47
CA MET A 85 -21.86 18.06 2.14
C MET A 85 -21.04 18.84 1.12
N ASN A 86 -20.25 19.81 1.57
CA ASN A 86 -19.52 20.72 0.68
C ASN A 86 -18.00 20.51 0.73
N ALA A 87 -17.55 19.39 1.29
CA ALA A 87 -16.12 19.11 1.38
C ALA A 87 -15.53 18.85 0.01
N THR A 88 -14.53 19.63 -0.36
CA THR A 88 -13.75 19.39 -1.57
C THR A 88 -12.68 18.34 -1.25
N LEU A 89 -12.56 17.34 -2.11
CA LEU A 89 -11.57 16.29 -1.95
C LEU A 89 -10.33 16.62 -2.77
N PRO A 90 -9.24 17.08 -2.15
CA PRO A 90 -8.00 17.27 -2.90
C PRO A 90 -7.43 15.93 -3.33
N TYR A 91 -6.89 15.88 -4.56
CA TYR A 91 -6.27 14.65 -5.07
C TYR A 91 -5.00 14.34 -4.26
N PRO A 92 -4.88 13.13 -3.72
CA PRO A 92 -3.73 12.78 -2.86
C PRO A 92 -2.50 12.40 -3.68
N LEU A 93 -1.99 13.35 -4.47
CA LEU A 93 -0.92 13.10 -5.44
C LEU A 93 0.35 12.53 -4.81
N GLU A 94 0.79 13.09 -3.69
CA GLU A 94 2.02 12.62 -3.05
C GLU A 94 1.89 11.20 -2.52
N LEU A 95 0.73 10.87 -1.94
CA LEU A 95 0.48 9.51 -1.47
C LEU A 95 0.47 8.52 -2.64
N VAL A 96 -0.16 8.89 -3.75
CA VAL A 96 -0.18 8.04 -4.95
C VAL A 96 1.25 7.82 -5.48
N ARG A 97 2.05 8.88 -5.53
CA ARG A 97 3.45 8.78 -5.97
C ARG A 97 4.28 7.89 -5.05
N GLU A 98 4.14 8.07 -3.74
CA GLU A 98 4.89 7.26 -2.77
C GLU A 98 4.44 5.79 -2.81
N THR A 99 3.15 5.56 -3.03
CA THR A 99 2.63 4.21 -3.18
C THR A 99 3.18 3.55 -4.46
N ASP A 100 3.23 4.29 -5.56
CA ASP A 100 3.83 3.79 -6.81
C ASP A 100 5.31 3.47 -6.64
N ALA A 101 6.04 4.32 -5.91
CA ALA A 101 7.45 4.08 -5.61
C ALA A 101 7.62 2.81 -4.76
N LEU A 102 6.74 2.60 -3.78
CA LEU A 102 6.74 1.39 -2.96
C LEU A 102 6.47 0.14 -3.79
N ILE A 103 5.47 0.20 -4.66
CA ILE A 103 5.15 -0.89 -5.60
C ILE A 103 6.39 -1.23 -6.42
N GLN A 104 7.05 -0.24 -6.97
CA GLN A 104 8.25 -0.47 -7.80
C GLN A 104 9.39 -1.10 -7.01
N LYS A 105 9.59 -0.67 -5.76
CA LYS A 105 10.61 -1.28 -4.89
C LYS A 105 10.32 -2.75 -4.64
N ILE A 106 9.06 -3.09 -4.40
CA ILE A 106 8.66 -4.48 -4.14
C ILE A 106 8.82 -5.32 -5.41
N VAL A 107 8.41 -4.77 -6.57
CA VAL A 107 8.60 -5.46 -7.85
C VAL A 107 10.07 -5.76 -8.10
N THR A 108 10.93 -4.75 -7.93
CA THR A 108 12.38 -4.91 -8.13
C THR A 108 12.95 -5.93 -7.17
N TYR A 109 12.57 -5.88 -5.91
CA TYR A 109 13.01 -6.86 -4.91
C TYR A 109 12.58 -8.28 -5.29
N SER A 110 11.32 -8.44 -5.69
CA SER A 110 10.78 -9.75 -6.06
C SER A 110 11.49 -10.33 -7.29
N GLU A 111 11.75 -9.50 -8.28
CA GLU A 111 12.46 -9.93 -9.49
C GLU A 111 13.88 -10.35 -9.17
N SER A 112 14.56 -9.62 -8.28
CA SER A 112 15.93 -9.94 -7.89
C SER A 112 16.05 -11.21 -7.06
N HIS A 113 15.04 -11.50 -6.22
CA HIS A 113 15.13 -12.58 -5.23
C HIS A 113 14.37 -13.84 -5.62
N PHE A 114 13.31 -13.72 -6.44
CA PHE A 114 12.42 -14.84 -6.72
C PHE A 114 12.40 -15.25 -8.19
N ALA A 115 12.52 -14.33 -9.13
CA ALA A 115 12.52 -14.65 -10.56
C ALA A 115 13.69 -15.58 -10.94
N LYS A 116 14.82 -15.41 -10.27
CA LYS A 116 16.02 -16.23 -10.53
C LYS A 116 15.86 -17.68 -10.08
N ARG A 117 14.84 -17.98 -9.30
CA ARG A 117 14.56 -19.31 -8.77
C ARG A 117 13.44 -20.01 -9.52
N ALA A 118 12.85 -19.35 -10.51
CA ALA A 118 11.80 -19.95 -11.31
C ALA A 118 12.35 -21.15 -12.07
N PRO A 119 11.64 -22.26 -12.09
CA PRO A 119 12.07 -23.42 -12.88
C PRO A 119 12.07 -23.05 -14.36
N LYS A 120 13.06 -23.53 -15.03
CA LYS A 120 13.22 -23.24 -16.45
C LYS A 120 12.49 -24.28 -17.29
#